data_4c8bbc3668ad630c1ae0440b7015fd29
#
_entry.id   4c8bbc3668ad630c1ae0440b7015fd29
#
_cell.length_a   1.000
_cell.length_b   1.000
_cell.length_c   1.000
_cell.angle_alpha   90.00
_cell.angle_beta   90.00
_cell.angle_gamma   90.00
#
_symmetry.space_group_name_H-M   'P 1'
#
loop_
_entity.id
_entity.type
_entity.pdbx_description
1 polymer ?
#
loop_
_entity_poly.entity_id
_entity_poly.type
_entity_poly.pdbx_seq_one_letter_code
_entity_poly.pdbx_strand_id
1 'polypeptide(L)'
;MARSARPTALAAAQLAAAGLLVLAGCGGGSEGPRGSEAEPERGSEPLPGGPSSERVTLRPAGSVEGAPLGYIEYLPPGYGDGTPRPLLVFLHGGGENGDGSQRTLGRLSKLGVPMLIQNDDWPDDRPFIVLMPQFDEEAVQECLLADEVDSFLRFAMDHYDVGQSRVYLTGVSCGAIGAWDYLAAHADEVVAGAVVIAGHATDAFAQAGCELGRVPIWAFHGEVDSIVPVTYIETPMKELEECTDPAPVDVRLTVYPGVDHDGWNETYDLSAGHDIYAWLLGHEHR
;
A
#
# COMPACT_ATOMS: atom_id res chain seq x y z
N MET A 1 -37.67 -34.08 18.20
CA MET A 1 -38.33 -33.84 19.51
C MET A 1 -37.34 -33.11 20.41
N ALA A 2 -37.87 -32.11 21.13
CA ALA A 2 -37.29 -31.22 22.15
C ALA A 2 -36.36 -30.12 21.56
N ARG A 3 -36.75 -28.90 21.34
CA ARG A 3 -37.36 -27.75 22.06
C ARG A 3 -36.48 -27.19 23.18
N SER A 4 -36.09 -25.91 22.94
CA SER A 4 -36.20 -24.77 23.88
C SER A 4 -35.06 -24.61 24.89
N ALA A 5 -34.48 -23.46 25.16
CA ALA A 5 -35.07 -22.17 25.48
C ALA A 5 -33.99 -21.05 25.51
N ARG A 6 -34.42 -19.83 25.20
CA ARG A 6 -33.73 -18.57 25.56
C ARG A 6 -34.11 -18.18 27.02
N PRO A 7 -33.32 -17.37 27.69
CA PRO A 7 -33.89 -16.31 28.52
C PRO A 7 -33.34 -14.91 28.17
N THR A 8 -34.19 -14.04 27.87
CA THR A 8 -34.78 -12.80 28.41
C THR A 8 -33.83 -11.85 29.18
N ALA A 9 -33.92 -10.60 28.70
CA ALA A 9 -33.39 -9.36 29.21
C ALA A 9 -33.83 -9.01 30.65
N LEU A 10 -33.01 -8.26 31.35
CA LEU A 10 -33.44 -7.41 32.45
C LEU A 10 -32.86 -6.02 32.30
N ALA A 11 -33.75 -5.03 32.26
CA ALA A 11 -33.51 -3.61 32.34
C ALA A 11 -33.71 -3.15 33.78
N ALA A 12 -32.97 -2.15 34.22
CA ALA A 12 -33.31 -1.20 35.30
C ALA A 12 -32.07 -0.29 35.49
N ALA A 13 -32.12 0.97 35.82
CA ALA A 13 -33.08 2.04 35.93
C ALA A 13 -32.24 3.29 36.28
N GLN A 14 -32.75 4.40 35.88
CA GLN A 14 -32.25 5.76 36.09
C GLN A 14 -32.10 6.17 37.59
N LEU A 15 -31.16 7.12 37.82
CA LEU A 15 -31.40 8.14 38.88
C LEU A 15 -30.69 9.44 38.45
N ALA A 16 -31.52 10.46 38.30
CA ALA A 16 -31.16 11.86 38.11
C ALA A 16 -30.91 12.54 39.45
N ALA A 17 -29.99 13.49 39.49
CA ALA A 17 -30.01 14.53 40.53
C ALA A 17 -29.55 15.87 39.92
N ALA A 18 -30.45 16.81 39.95
CA ALA A 18 -30.28 18.19 39.56
C ALA A 18 -29.60 19.00 40.69
N GLY A 19 -28.78 19.94 40.29
CA GLY A 19 -28.24 20.95 41.20
C GLY A 19 -28.01 22.26 40.47
N LEU A 20 -28.96 23.15 40.59
CA LEU A 20 -28.98 24.52 40.04
C LEU A 20 -28.21 25.44 40.99
N LEU A 21 -27.23 26.22 40.53
CA LEU A 21 -26.81 27.46 41.19
C LEU A 21 -26.52 28.53 40.12
N VAL A 22 -27.33 29.56 40.18
CA VAL A 22 -27.23 30.82 39.43
C VAL A 22 -26.36 31.76 40.27
N LEU A 23 -25.37 32.39 39.66
CA LEU A 23 -24.88 33.70 40.09
C LEU A 23 -24.50 34.54 38.89
N ALA A 24 -25.18 35.66 38.77
CA ALA A 24 -24.96 36.71 37.80
C ALA A 24 -23.74 37.55 38.17
N GLY A 25 -22.99 37.97 37.15
CA GLY A 25 -21.94 38.99 37.29
C GLY A 25 -21.67 39.62 35.94
N CYS A 26 -22.03 40.89 35.82
CA CYS A 26 -21.86 41.75 34.63
C CYS A 26 -20.41 42.11 34.36
N GLY A 27 -20.10 42.29 33.07
CA GLY A 27 -19.26 43.39 32.64
C GLY A 27 -17.96 43.02 31.92
N GLY A 28 -17.83 43.51 30.71
CA GLY A 28 -16.53 43.75 30.08
C GLY A 28 -16.36 43.07 28.73
N GLY A 29 -16.70 43.73 27.65
CA GLY A 29 -16.37 43.33 26.28
C GLY A 29 -14.85 43.36 26.05
N SER A 30 -14.33 42.30 25.46
CA SER A 30 -13.12 42.34 24.68
C SER A 30 -13.33 41.39 23.49
N GLU A 31 -13.30 41.96 22.31
CA GLU A 31 -13.27 41.22 21.07
C GLU A 31 -12.08 40.28 21.11
N GLY A 32 -12.33 38.96 21.19
CA GLY A 32 -11.35 37.92 20.96
C GLY A 32 -10.99 37.87 19.48
N PRO A 33 -9.74 37.59 19.11
CA PRO A 33 -9.34 37.44 17.74
C PRO A 33 -10.10 36.26 17.12
N ARG A 34 -10.67 36.49 15.95
CA ARG A 34 -11.27 35.46 15.09
C ARG A 34 -10.26 34.36 14.90
N GLY A 35 -10.65 33.14 15.19
CA GLY A 35 -9.89 31.97 14.85
C GLY A 35 -9.56 32.01 13.37
N SER A 36 -8.30 32.07 13.06
CA SER A 36 -7.79 31.82 11.72
C SER A 36 -8.05 30.35 11.45
N GLU A 37 -8.95 30.05 10.51
CA GLU A 37 -8.98 28.77 9.86
C GLU A 37 -7.59 28.57 9.27
N ALA A 38 -6.86 27.56 9.76
CA ALA A 38 -5.60 27.15 9.16
C ALA A 38 -5.93 26.58 7.78
N GLU A 39 -5.77 27.41 6.74
CA GLU A 39 -5.62 26.89 5.40
C GLU A 39 -4.45 25.90 5.42
N PRO A 40 -4.55 24.74 4.71
CA PRO A 40 -3.41 23.86 4.57
C PRO A 40 -2.30 24.67 3.89
N GLU A 41 -1.16 24.79 4.58
CA GLU A 41 0.02 25.46 4.08
C GLU A 41 0.52 24.75 2.82
N ARG A 42 0.03 25.15 1.65
CA ARG A 42 0.64 24.89 0.36
C ARG A 42 1.78 25.89 0.18
N GLY A 43 2.97 25.44 0.55
CA GLY A 43 4.15 26.26 0.40
C GLY A 43 5.29 25.88 1.32
N SER A 44 5.52 24.57 1.57
CA SER A 44 6.78 24.12 2.14
C SER A 44 7.87 24.22 1.07
N GLU A 45 9.09 24.66 1.44
CA GLU A 45 10.24 24.56 0.54
C GLU A 45 10.43 23.10 0.10
N PRO A 46 10.85 22.87 -1.17
CA PRO A 46 11.09 21.52 -1.66
C PRO A 46 12.05 20.76 -0.76
N LEU A 47 11.78 19.46 -0.53
CA LEU A 47 12.63 18.64 0.33
C LEU A 47 14.06 18.55 -0.23
N PRO A 48 15.10 18.76 0.60
CA PRO A 48 16.49 18.63 0.18
C PRO A 48 16.84 17.17 -0.17
N GLY A 49 17.88 16.98 -0.98
CA GLY A 49 18.57 15.69 -1.11
C GLY A 49 19.31 15.32 0.17
N GLY A 50 19.72 14.06 0.30
CA GLY A 50 20.40 13.53 1.46
C GLY A 50 20.03 12.08 1.76
N PRO A 51 20.38 11.53 2.93
CA PRO A 51 20.04 10.17 3.31
C PRO A 51 18.54 9.88 3.16
N SER A 52 18.19 8.76 2.53
CA SER A 52 16.79 8.40 2.30
C SER A 52 16.05 8.13 3.61
N SER A 53 16.74 7.62 4.62
CA SER A 53 16.19 7.38 5.96
C SER A 53 15.72 8.65 6.66
N GLU A 54 16.31 9.81 6.37
CA GLU A 54 15.90 11.11 6.93
C GLU A 54 14.58 11.63 6.35
N ARG A 55 14.13 11.06 5.24
CA ARG A 55 12.86 11.38 4.56
C ARG A 55 11.74 10.38 4.84
N VAL A 56 11.95 9.51 5.83
CA VAL A 56 10.96 8.53 6.28
C VAL A 56 10.13 9.09 7.42
N THR A 57 8.82 8.93 7.32
CA THR A 57 7.88 9.29 8.38
C THR A 57 6.99 8.09 8.70
N LEU A 58 6.91 7.72 9.98
CA LEU A 58 5.91 6.77 10.45
C LEU A 58 4.56 7.49 10.58
N ARG A 59 3.54 6.94 9.96
CA ARG A 59 2.15 7.41 10.01
C ARG A 59 1.28 6.36 10.72
N PRO A 60 1.21 6.37 12.05
CA PRO A 60 0.40 5.40 12.78
C PRO A 60 -1.09 5.47 12.39
N ALA A 61 -1.79 4.36 12.51
CA ALA A 61 -3.23 4.29 12.28
C ALA A 61 -3.98 5.40 13.04
N GLY A 62 -4.83 6.14 12.34
CA GLY A 62 -5.57 7.28 12.88
C GLY A 62 -4.76 8.57 13.07
N SER A 63 -3.47 8.63 12.69
CA SER A 63 -2.65 9.84 12.80
C SER A 63 -2.80 10.79 11.60
N VAL A 64 -3.28 10.30 10.48
CA VAL A 64 -3.56 11.07 9.26
C VAL A 64 -5.05 10.95 8.94
N GLU A 65 -5.72 12.09 8.73
CA GLU A 65 -7.14 12.11 8.41
C GLU A 65 -7.41 11.40 7.08
N GLY A 66 -8.40 10.51 7.06
CA GLY A 66 -8.79 9.74 5.89
C GLY A 66 -7.90 8.53 5.57
N ALA A 67 -6.74 8.36 6.22
CA ALA A 67 -5.91 7.19 6.01
C ALA A 67 -6.59 5.93 6.57
N PRO A 68 -6.84 4.88 5.74
CA PRO A 68 -7.50 3.67 6.21
C PRO A 68 -6.61 2.79 7.07
N LEU A 69 -5.28 2.89 6.89
CA LEU A 69 -4.26 2.07 7.54
C LEU A 69 -3.15 2.94 8.13
N GLY A 70 -2.41 2.40 9.10
CA GLY A 70 -1.09 2.92 9.44
C GLY A 70 -0.08 2.56 8.36
N TYR A 71 0.88 3.43 8.09
CA TYR A 71 1.84 3.23 7.00
C TYR A 71 3.19 3.91 7.27
N ILE A 72 4.21 3.50 6.53
CA ILE A 72 5.46 4.25 6.41
C ILE A 72 5.38 5.11 5.14
N GLU A 73 5.79 6.36 5.26
CA GLU A 73 5.87 7.34 4.19
C GLU A 73 7.33 7.64 3.88
N TYR A 74 7.69 7.63 2.60
CA TYR A 74 8.91 8.21 2.09
C TYR A 74 8.56 9.22 0.99
N LEU A 75 9.12 10.41 1.09
CA LEU A 75 8.97 11.47 0.11
C LEU A 75 10.31 11.73 -0.61
N PRO A 76 10.34 11.78 -1.96
CA PRO A 76 11.58 11.96 -2.71
C PRO A 76 12.15 13.38 -2.57
N PRO A 77 13.43 13.59 -2.88
CA PRO A 77 13.99 14.95 -2.99
C PRO A 77 13.18 15.82 -3.95
N GLY A 78 12.97 17.08 -3.59
CA GLY A 78 12.18 18.02 -4.37
C GLY A 78 10.67 17.88 -4.22
N TYR A 79 10.16 16.92 -3.43
CA TYR A 79 8.72 16.86 -3.14
C TYR A 79 8.25 18.18 -2.51
N GLY A 80 7.11 18.69 -2.98
CA GLY A 80 6.58 20.00 -2.56
C GLY A 80 6.94 21.14 -3.51
N ASP A 81 7.70 20.89 -4.60
CA ASP A 81 8.02 21.88 -5.63
C ASP A 81 6.87 22.19 -6.60
N GLY A 82 5.72 21.57 -6.41
CA GLY A 82 4.54 21.67 -7.27
C GLY A 82 4.55 20.72 -8.47
N THR A 83 5.53 19.82 -8.56
CA THR A 83 5.61 18.81 -9.60
C THR A 83 5.04 17.49 -9.07
N PRO A 84 3.92 16.97 -9.63
CA PRO A 84 3.36 15.68 -9.23
C PRO A 84 4.37 14.54 -9.41
N ARG A 85 4.49 13.69 -8.40
CA ARG A 85 5.46 12.58 -8.38
C ARG A 85 4.79 11.24 -8.68
N PRO A 86 5.50 10.27 -9.26
CA PRO A 86 5.01 8.89 -9.34
C PRO A 86 4.83 8.30 -7.94
N LEU A 87 3.77 7.52 -7.76
CA LEU A 87 3.48 6.80 -6.52
C LEU A 87 3.89 5.33 -6.67
N LEU A 88 4.61 4.81 -5.70
CA LEU A 88 4.88 3.38 -5.54
C LEU A 88 4.30 2.90 -4.20
N VAL A 89 3.31 2.02 -4.23
CA VAL A 89 2.78 1.38 -3.03
C VAL A 89 3.40 0.00 -2.87
N PHE A 90 4.03 -0.22 -1.72
CA PHE A 90 4.68 -1.49 -1.37
C PHE A 90 3.83 -2.28 -0.40
N LEU A 91 3.42 -3.49 -0.79
CA LEU A 91 2.65 -4.43 0.00
C LEU A 91 3.58 -5.47 0.64
N HIS A 92 3.57 -5.54 1.97
CA HIS A 92 4.46 -6.40 2.75
C HIS A 92 4.04 -7.88 2.73
N GLY A 93 4.96 -8.76 3.10
CA GLY A 93 4.68 -10.19 3.31
C GLY A 93 3.95 -10.47 4.63
N GLY A 94 3.55 -11.72 4.84
CA GLY A 94 2.83 -12.14 6.06
C GLY A 94 3.63 -11.99 7.36
N GLY A 95 4.95 -11.78 7.30
CA GLY A 95 5.81 -11.59 8.48
C GLY A 95 5.83 -10.19 9.07
N GLU A 96 5.36 -9.18 8.32
CA GLU A 96 5.42 -7.75 8.67
C GLU A 96 4.07 -7.20 9.14
N ASN A 97 3.03 -8.04 9.25
CA ASN A 97 1.70 -7.66 9.70
C ASN A 97 1.71 -6.97 11.07
N GLY A 98 0.71 -6.14 11.31
CA GLY A 98 0.56 -5.41 12.56
C GLY A 98 -0.66 -4.51 12.58
N ASP A 99 -0.89 -3.89 13.72
CA ASP A 99 -2.04 -3.02 13.98
C ASP A 99 -1.88 -1.57 13.46
N GLY A 100 -0.87 -1.31 12.64
CA GLY A 100 -0.55 0.03 12.15
C GLY A 100 -0.10 1.01 13.24
N SER A 101 0.19 0.55 14.46
CA SER A 101 0.70 1.41 15.52
C SER A 101 2.17 1.77 15.29
N GLN A 102 2.62 2.86 15.92
CA GLN A 102 4.04 3.25 15.90
C GLN A 102 4.99 2.10 16.27
N ARG A 103 4.55 1.19 17.13
CA ARG A 103 5.34 0.05 17.59
C ARG A 103 5.50 -1.02 16.52
N THR A 104 4.47 -1.26 15.70
CA THR A 104 4.45 -2.35 14.71
C THR A 104 4.91 -1.90 13.32
N LEU A 105 4.77 -0.62 12.96
CA LEU A 105 5.21 -0.09 11.67
C LEU A 105 6.69 -0.35 11.36
N GLY A 106 7.56 -0.34 12.37
CA GLY A 106 8.99 -0.66 12.18
C GLY A 106 9.27 -2.08 11.66
N ARG A 107 8.27 -2.98 11.64
CA ARG A 107 8.41 -4.31 11.05
C ARG A 107 8.57 -4.24 9.53
N LEU A 108 7.94 -3.24 8.89
CA LEU A 108 7.97 -3.04 7.45
C LEU A 108 9.37 -2.79 6.90
N SER A 109 10.29 -2.22 7.71
CA SER A 109 11.65 -1.86 7.28
C SER A 109 12.63 -3.03 7.21
N LYS A 110 12.15 -4.28 7.24
CA LYS A 110 13.02 -5.46 7.32
C LYS A 110 13.42 -6.06 5.98
N LEU A 111 12.68 -5.74 4.92
CA LEU A 111 12.90 -6.31 3.59
C LEU A 111 12.46 -5.35 2.48
N GLY A 112 12.91 -5.62 1.26
CA GLY A 112 12.46 -4.95 0.04
C GLY A 112 12.70 -3.44 0.01
N VAL A 113 11.79 -2.70 -0.61
CA VAL A 113 11.89 -1.24 -0.78
C VAL A 113 12.02 -0.50 0.56
N PRO A 114 11.23 -0.82 1.60
CA PRO A 114 11.37 -0.17 2.91
C PRO A 114 12.75 -0.33 3.53
N MET A 115 13.37 -1.51 3.39
CA MET A 115 14.71 -1.78 3.89
C MET A 115 15.77 -0.93 3.18
N LEU A 116 15.68 -0.83 1.85
CA LEU A 116 16.60 0.00 1.07
C LEU A 116 16.52 1.48 1.48
N ILE A 117 15.31 2.00 1.67
CA ILE A 117 15.10 3.38 2.11
C ILE A 117 15.68 3.59 3.51
N GLN A 118 15.42 2.66 4.44
CA GLN A 118 15.89 2.77 5.83
C GLN A 118 17.42 2.68 5.95
N ASN A 119 18.08 1.96 5.04
CA ASN A 119 19.53 1.76 5.03
C ASN A 119 20.30 2.79 4.20
N ASP A 120 19.62 3.80 3.65
CA ASP A 120 20.20 4.80 2.72
C ASP A 120 20.72 4.21 1.39
N ASP A 121 20.22 3.04 1.02
CA ASP A 121 20.50 2.37 -0.26
C ASP A 121 19.51 2.75 -1.38
N TRP A 122 18.59 3.69 -1.10
CA TRP A 122 17.60 4.19 -2.06
C TRP A 122 18.12 5.47 -2.73
N PRO A 123 18.42 5.43 -4.05
CA PRO A 123 19.01 6.57 -4.77
C PRO A 123 18.10 7.81 -4.81
N ASP A 124 18.68 8.98 -4.70
CA ASP A 124 17.99 10.28 -4.73
C ASP A 124 17.32 10.59 -6.09
N ASP A 125 17.76 9.98 -7.17
CA ASP A 125 17.20 10.16 -8.52
C ASP A 125 15.95 9.31 -8.78
N ARG A 126 15.55 8.44 -7.85
CA ARG A 126 14.28 7.75 -7.91
C ARG A 126 13.14 8.66 -7.47
N PRO A 127 12.24 9.06 -8.38
CA PRO A 127 11.31 10.16 -8.11
C PRO A 127 10.04 9.75 -7.34
N PHE A 128 9.97 8.52 -6.82
CA PHE A 128 8.75 7.98 -6.25
C PHE A 128 8.42 8.55 -4.87
N ILE A 129 7.17 8.94 -4.66
CA ILE A 129 6.54 8.82 -3.35
C ILE A 129 6.44 7.33 -3.07
N VAL A 130 6.96 6.85 -1.93
CA VAL A 130 6.81 5.44 -1.56
C VAL A 130 5.97 5.34 -0.30
N LEU A 131 4.85 4.64 -0.39
CA LEU A 131 3.94 4.40 0.73
C LEU A 131 3.85 2.90 1.01
N MET A 132 3.92 2.54 2.27
CA MET A 132 4.02 1.16 2.73
C MET A 132 2.97 0.94 3.81
N PRO A 133 1.69 0.64 3.44
CA PRO A 133 0.64 0.33 4.40
C PRO A 133 0.95 -0.93 5.18
N GLN A 134 0.53 -0.97 6.44
CA GLN A 134 0.61 -2.17 7.27
C GLN A 134 -0.76 -2.79 7.42
N PHE A 135 -0.90 -4.02 6.96
CA PHE A 135 -2.10 -4.83 7.12
C PHE A 135 -2.05 -5.58 8.44
N ASP A 136 -3.21 -5.85 9.03
CA ASP A 136 -3.30 -6.62 10.24
C ASP A 136 -3.19 -8.14 10.00
N GLU A 137 -3.21 -8.91 11.08
CA GLU A 137 -3.03 -10.35 11.03
C GLU A 137 -4.23 -11.07 10.38
N GLU A 138 -5.43 -10.49 10.46
CA GLU A 138 -6.64 -11.04 9.85
C GLU A 138 -6.62 -10.83 8.33
N ALA A 139 -6.27 -9.62 7.86
CA ALA A 139 -6.18 -9.32 6.43
C ALA A 139 -5.13 -10.17 5.71
N VAL A 140 -3.95 -10.40 6.33
CA VAL A 140 -2.89 -11.21 5.70
C VAL A 140 -3.09 -12.72 5.84
N GLN A 141 -4.09 -13.21 6.56
CA GLN A 141 -4.30 -14.63 6.75
C GLN A 141 -4.62 -15.35 5.43
N GLU A 142 -5.41 -14.73 4.56
CA GLU A 142 -5.78 -15.24 3.24
C GLU A 142 -5.09 -14.48 2.09
N CYS A 143 -4.36 -13.41 2.42
CA CYS A 143 -3.71 -12.50 1.46
C CYS A 143 -4.66 -11.87 0.44
N LEU A 144 -5.96 -11.81 0.73
CA LEU A 144 -6.98 -11.15 -0.08
C LEU A 144 -7.09 -9.70 0.38
N LEU A 145 -6.48 -8.78 -0.36
CA LEU A 145 -6.25 -7.39 0.05
C LEU A 145 -6.88 -6.36 -0.92
N ALA A 146 -7.76 -6.79 -1.84
CA ALA A 146 -8.26 -5.91 -2.89
C ALA A 146 -8.92 -4.63 -2.36
N ASP A 147 -9.81 -4.76 -1.38
CA ASP A 147 -10.56 -3.62 -0.81
C ASP A 147 -9.65 -2.69 0.01
N GLU A 148 -8.71 -3.24 0.79
CA GLU A 148 -7.74 -2.48 1.58
C GLU A 148 -6.77 -1.72 0.68
N VAL A 149 -6.28 -2.37 -0.38
CA VAL A 149 -5.38 -1.76 -1.37
C VAL A 149 -6.10 -0.65 -2.12
N ASP A 150 -7.35 -0.87 -2.59
CA ASP A 150 -8.15 0.16 -3.26
C ASP A 150 -8.36 1.38 -2.36
N SER A 151 -8.81 1.14 -1.13
CA SER A 151 -9.04 2.22 -0.15
C SER A 151 -7.77 3.02 0.12
N PHE A 152 -6.61 2.33 0.22
CA PHE A 152 -5.34 2.99 0.46
C PHE A 152 -4.82 3.76 -0.76
N LEU A 153 -4.97 3.21 -1.97
CA LEU A 153 -4.58 3.90 -3.21
C LEU A 153 -5.40 5.18 -3.42
N ARG A 154 -6.72 5.12 -3.22
CA ARG A 154 -7.59 6.32 -3.31
C ARG A 154 -7.18 7.39 -2.30
N PHE A 155 -6.97 7.01 -1.05
CA PHE A 155 -6.44 7.92 -0.04
C PHE A 155 -5.12 8.54 -0.48
N ALA A 156 -4.16 7.73 -0.95
CA ALA A 156 -2.85 8.22 -1.35
C ALA A 156 -2.92 9.21 -2.51
N MET A 157 -3.74 8.93 -3.52
CA MET A 157 -3.93 9.79 -4.69
C MET A 157 -4.61 11.12 -4.35
N ASP A 158 -5.47 11.14 -3.33
CA ASP A 158 -6.15 12.36 -2.88
C ASP A 158 -5.28 13.19 -1.91
N HIS A 159 -4.41 12.53 -1.14
CA HIS A 159 -3.67 13.16 -0.05
C HIS A 159 -2.30 13.69 -0.49
N TYR A 160 -1.64 13.05 -1.45
CA TYR A 160 -0.30 13.40 -1.93
C TYR A 160 -0.35 14.04 -3.33
N ASP A 161 0.71 14.78 -3.68
CA ASP A 161 0.86 15.35 -5.04
C ASP A 161 1.34 14.27 -6.02
N VAL A 162 0.42 13.37 -6.36
CA VAL A 162 0.62 12.19 -7.20
C VAL A 162 0.32 12.50 -8.67
N GLY A 163 1.21 12.09 -9.57
CA GLY A 163 0.93 12.01 -10.99
C GLY A 163 -0.09 10.89 -11.25
N GLN A 164 -1.34 11.25 -11.50
CA GLN A 164 -2.50 10.34 -11.55
C GLN A 164 -2.34 9.18 -12.56
N SER A 165 -1.54 9.37 -13.62
CA SER A 165 -1.23 8.31 -14.58
C SER A 165 0.00 7.45 -14.20
N ARG A 166 0.66 7.73 -13.06
CA ARG A 166 1.90 7.08 -12.63
C ARG A 166 1.79 6.51 -11.23
N VAL A 167 0.82 5.64 -11.04
CA VAL A 167 0.56 4.88 -9.81
C VAL A 167 1.01 3.45 -10.01
N TYR A 168 1.92 2.98 -9.18
CA TYR A 168 2.52 1.66 -9.30
C TYR A 168 2.33 0.85 -8.03
N LEU A 169 2.19 -0.47 -8.20
CA LEU A 169 2.00 -1.41 -7.12
C LEU A 169 3.15 -2.41 -7.10
N THR A 170 3.66 -2.70 -5.93
CA THR A 170 4.64 -3.78 -5.75
C THR A 170 4.42 -4.50 -4.43
N GLY A 171 4.77 -5.78 -4.37
CA GLY A 171 4.60 -6.56 -3.16
C GLY A 171 5.38 -7.86 -3.18
N VAL A 172 5.53 -8.45 -1.99
CA VAL A 172 6.24 -9.71 -1.78
C VAL A 172 5.35 -10.74 -1.08
N SER A 173 5.43 -12.01 -1.48
CA SER A 173 4.71 -13.10 -0.83
C SER A 173 3.22 -12.78 -0.70
N CYS A 174 2.68 -12.71 0.50
CA CYS A 174 1.29 -12.30 0.76
C CYS A 174 0.94 -10.94 0.11
N GLY A 175 1.83 -9.94 0.17
CA GLY A 175 1.62 -8.66 -0.52
C GLY A 175 1.61 -8.77 -2.04
N ALA A 176 2.35 -9.72 -2.62
CA ALA A 176 2.27 -10.01 -4.05
C ALA A 176 0.95 -10.69 -4.43
N ILE A 177 0.44 -11.59 -3.58
CA ILE A 177 -0.88 -12.21 -3.75
C ILE A 177 -1.97 -11.13 -3.67
N GLY A 178 -1.90 -10.25 -2.66
CA GLY A 178 -2.83 -9.12 -2.53
C GLY A 178 -2.77 -8.13 -3.70
N ALA A 179 -1.59 -7.94 -4.32
CA ALA A 179 -1.48 -7.16 -5.55
C ALA A 179 -2.21 -7.83 -6.71
N TRP A 180 -2.09 -9.15 -6.86
CA TRP A 180 -2.83 -9.91 -7.84
C TRP A 180 -4.35 -9.86 -7.60
N ASP A 181 -4.79 -10.00 -6.34
CA ASP A 181 -6.18 -9.90 -5.93
C ASP A 181 -6.76 -8.51 -6.29
N TYR A 182 -6.01 -7.43 -5.96
CA TYR A 182 -6.39 -6.08 -6.37
C TYR A 182 -6.50 -5.93 -7.88
N LEU A 183 -5.51 -6.39 -8.66
CA LEU A 183 -5.53 -6.30 -10.12
C LEU A 183 -6.69 -7.08 -10.73
N ALA A 184 -7.08 -8.21 -10.13
CA ALA A 184 -8.22 -8.99 -10.62
C ALA A 184 -9.56 -8.29 -10.38
N ALA A 185 -9.67 -7.51 -9.30
CA ALA A 185 -10.87 -6.75 -8.98
C ALA A 185 -10.94 -5.39 -9.71
N HIS A 186 -9.77 -4.75 -9.99
CA HIS A 186 -9.64 -3.36 -10.41
C HIS A 186 -8.65 -3.16 -11.59
N ALA A 187 -8.48 -4.13 -12.48
CA ALA A 187 -7.41 -4.17 -13.49
C ALA A 187 -7.24 -2.90 -14.34
N ASP A 188 -8.24 -2.06 -14.47
CA ASP A 188 -8.25 -0.93 -15.41
C ASP A 188 -8.58 0.42 -14.71
N GLU A 189 -8.39 0.50 -13.38
CA GLU A 189 -8.83 1.71 -12.68
C GLU A 189 -7.74 2.77 -12.52
N VAL A 190 -6.59 2.43 -11.92
CA VAL A 190 -5.57 3.45 -11.59
C VAL A 190 -4.11 2.97 -11.72
N VAL A 191 -3.83 1.66 -11.70
CA VAL A 191 -2.46 1.15 -11.66
C VAL A 191 -1.84 1.14 -13.04
N ALA A 192 -0.73 1.87 -13.19
CA ALA A 192 0.04 1.98 -14.43
C ALA A 192 1.00 0.80 -14.67
N GLY A 193 1.35 0.07 -13.62
CA GLY A 193 2.20 -1.12 -13.69
C GLY A 193 2.42 -1.74 -12.32
N ALA A 194 2.68 -3.06 -12.30
CA ALA A 194 2.91 -3.81 -11.09
C ALA A 194 4.16 -4.69 -11.15
N VAL A 195 4.93 -4.73 -10.06
CA VAL A 195 6.05 -5.66 -9.85
C VAL A 195 5.70 -6.54 -8.65
N VAL A 196 5.57 -7.85 -8.87
CA VAL A 196 5.09 -8.81 -7.87
C VAL A 196 6.09 -9.95 -7.70
N ILE A 197 6.45 -10.25 -6.44
CA ILE A 197 7.57 -11.17 -6.14
C ILE A 197 7.10 -12.27 -5.20
N ALA A 198 7.36 -13.54 -5.57
CA ALA A 198 7.06 -14.74 -4.79
C ALA A 198 5.58 -14.85 -4.34
N GLY A 199 4.66 -14.39 -5.19
CA GLY A 199 3.22 -14.54 -5.01
C GLY A 199 2.63 -15.56 -6.00
N HIS A 200 1.32 -15.82 -5.93
CA HIS A 200 0.61 -16.62 -6.92
C HIS A 200 -0.50 -15.82 -7.60
N ALA A 201 -0.79 -16.16 -8.85
CA ALA A 201 -1.79 -15.49 -9.67
C ALA A 201 -2.98 -16.41 -10.06
N THR A 202 -3.03 -17.61 -9.51
CA THR A 202 -4.01 -18.63 -9.92
C THR A 202 -5.46 -18.14 -9.77
N ASP A 203 -5.79 -17.61 -8.58
CA ASP A 203 -7.14 -17.15 -8.28
C ASP A 203 -7.47 -15.85 -9.01
N ALA A 204 -6.50 -14.93 -9.10
CA ALA A 204 -6.63 -13.70 -9.87
C ALA A 204 -6.91 -13.97 -11.36
N PHE A 205 -6.17 -14.91 -11.96
CA PHE A 205 -6.41 -15.30 -13.35
C PHE A 205 -7.75 -16.02 -13.52
N ALA A 206 -8.12 -16.87 -12.58
CA ALA A 206 -9.44 -17.52 -12.60
C ALA A 206 -10.60 -16.50 -12.51
N GLN A 207 -10.41 -15.39 -11.80
CA GLN A 207 -11.40 -14.32 -11.65
C GLN A 207 -11.47 -13.40 -12.87
N ALA A 208 -10.34 -12.85 -13.32
CA ALA A 208 -10.29 -11.78 -14.33
C ALA A 208 -9.80 -12.24 -15.70
N GLY A 209 -9.15 -13.41 -15.79
CA GLY A 209 -8.65 -13.94 -17.08
C GLY A 209 -7.74 -12.94 -17.79
N CYS A 210 -7.98 -12.75 -19.08
CA CYS A 210 -7.19 -11.87 -19.93
C CYS A 210 -7.25 -10.38 -19.56
N GLU A 211 -8.24 -9.94 -18.79
CA GLU A 211 -8.35 -8.55 -18.36
C GLU A 211 -7.14 -8.11 -17.51
N LEU A 212 -6.50 -9.05 -16.78
CA LEU A 212 -5.25 -8.78 -16.06
C LEU A 212 -4.16 -8.20 -16.96
N GLY A 213 -4.11 -8.60 -18.22
CA GLY A 213 -3.14 -8.12 -19.20
C GLY A 213 -3.30 -6.66 -19.64
N ARG A 214 -4.35 -5.96 -19.21
CA ARG A 214 -4.50 -4.52 -19.43
C ARG A 214 -3.48 -3.70 -18.64
N VAL A 215 -3.01 -4.22 -17.52
CA VAL A 215 -1.96 -3.61 -16.70
C VAL A 215 -0.61 -4.27 -17.05
N PRO A 216 0.46 -3.49 -17.29
CA PRO A 216 1.82 -4.02 -17.34
C PRO A 216 2.19 -4.72 -16.03
N ILE A 217 2.62 -5.98 -16.10
CA ILE A 217 2.97 -6.79 -14.93
C ILE A 217 4.32 -7.47 -15.14
N TRP A 218 5.22 -7.30 -14.17
CA TRP A 218 6.47 -8.06 -14.12
C TRP A 218 6.51 -8.89 -12.85
N ALA A 219 6.34 -10.20 -13.01
CA ALA A 219 6.39 -11.16 -11.91
C ALA A 219 7.78 -11.76 -11.77
N PHE A 220 8.19 -11.98 -10.51
CA PHE A 220 9.45 -12.62 -10.14
C PHE A 220 9.19 -13.77 -9.18
N HIS A 221 9.93 -14.88 -9.34
CA HIS A 221 9.72 -16.05 -8.48
C HIS A 221 10.98 -16.90 -8.36
N GLY A 222 11.16 -17.56 -7.21
CA GLY A 222 12.20 -18.58 -7.03
C GLY A 222 11.80 -19.93 -7.66
N GLU A 223 12.73 -20.57 -8.39
CA GLU A 223 12.47 -21.86 -9.06
C GLU A 223 12.09 -22.96 -8.06
N VAL A 224 12.70 -22.94 -6.87
CA VAL A 224 12.51 -23.97 -5.84
C VAL A 224 11.74 -23.45 -4.62
N ASP A 225 10.89 -22.44 -4.83
CA ASP A 225 10.07 -21.85 -3.77
C ASP A 225 9.25 -22.94 -3.05
N SER A 226 9.60 -23.16 -1.77
CA SER A 226 9.01 -24.19 -0.93
C SER A 226 7.74 -23.75 -0.19
N ILE A 227 7.40 -22.45 -0.25
CA ILE A 227 6.22 -21.85 0.39
C ILE A 227 5.11 -21.63 -0.64
N VAL A 228 5.44 -20.94 -1.74
CA VAL A 228 4.52 -20.69 -2.87
C VAL A 228 5.11 -21.37 -4.11
N PRO A 229 4.67 -22.59 -4.48
CA PRO A 229 5.22 -23.30 -5.61
C PRO A 229 5.21 -22.47 -6.91
N VAL A 230 6.33 -22.45 -7.62
CA VAL A 230 6.52 -21.64 -8.84
C VAL A 230 5.44 -21.89 -9.92
N THR A 231 4.86 -23.08 -9.95
CA THR A 231 3.77 -23.42 -10.89
C THR A 231 2.51 -22.57 -10.69
N TYR A 232 2.32 -21.96 -9.51
CA TYR A 232 1.18 -21.07 -9.25
C TYR A 232 1.34 -19.68 -9.87
N ILE A 233 2.52 -19.38 -10.39
CA ILE A 233 2.74 -18.18 -11.20
C ILE A 233 3.05 -18.52 -12.65
N GLU A 234 3.80 -19.59 -12.95
CA GLU A 234 4.13 -19.97 -14.32
C GLU A 234 2.90 -20.27 -15.18
N THR A 235 1.93 -21.00 -14.62
CA THR A 235 0.71 -21.39 -15.37
C THR A 235 -0.13 -20.17 -15.72
N PRO A 236 -0.58 -19.31 -14.78
CA PRO A 236 -1.39 -18.15 -15.14
C PRO A 236 -0.63 -17.11 -15.97
N MET A 237 0.68 -16.93 -15.78
CA MET A 237 1.46 -16.03 -16.62
C MET A 237 1.53 -16.51 -18.06
N LYS A 238 1.72 -17.81 -18.29
CA LYS A 238 1.68 -18.40 -19.63
C LYS A 238 0.30 -18.23 -20.28
N GLU A 239 -0.77 -18.51 -19.54
CA GLU A 239 -2.13 -18.34 -20.03
C GLU A 239 -2.42 -16.87 -20.35
N LEU A 240 -1.90 -15.94 -19.56
CA LEU A 240 -2.02 -14.50 -19.79
C LEU A 240 -1.25 -14.05 -21.04
N GLU A 241 -0.04 -14.57 -21.28
CA GLU A 241 0.73 -14.33 -22.51
C GLU A 241 0.03 -14.83 -23.77
N GLU A 242 -0.77 -15.89 -23.66
CA GLU A 242 -1.55 -16.49 -24.77
C GLU A 242 -2.87 -15.73 -25.05
N CYS A 243 -3.24 -14.75 -24.24
CA CYS A 243 -4.44 -13.94 -24.42
C CYS A 243 -4.39 -13.11 -25.71
N THR A 244 -5.53 -13.00 -26.38
CA THR A 244 -5.66 -12.25 -27.63
C THR A 244 -6.73 -11.17 -27.59
N ASP A 245 -7.68 -11.25 -26.66
CA ASP A 245 -8.78 -10.30 -26.50
C ASP A 245 -9.19 -10.19 -25.00
N PRO A 246 -8.65 -9.17 -24.28
CA PRO A 246 -7.59 -8.27 -24.72
C PRO A 246 -6.23 -8.97 -24.81
N ALA A 247 -5.39 -8.53 -25.73
CA ALA A 247 -3.99 -8.91 -25.75
C ALA A 247 -3.26 -8.15 -24.62
N PRO A 248 -2.32 -8.81 -23.92
CA PRO A 248 -1.61 -8.18 -22.83
C PRO A 248 -0.72 -7.02 -23.32
N VAL A 249 -0.61 -5.97 -22.50
CA VAL A 249 0.20 -4.77 -22.84
C VAL A 249 1.69 -5.05 -22.67
N ASP A 250 2.12 -5.48 -21.49
CA ASP A 250 3.49 -5.92 -21.19
C ASP A 250 3.45 -6.82 -19.96
N VAL A 251 3.50 -8.14 -20.16
CA VAL A 251 3.54 -9.12 -19.08
C VAL A 251 4.85 -9.89 -19.14
N ARG A 252 5.51 -10.05 -18.00
CA ARG A 252 6.82 -10.68 -17.89
C ARG A 252 6.89 -11.58 -16.68
N LEU A 253 7.53 -12.73 -16.83
CA LEU A 253 7.90 -13.61 -15.71
C LEU A 253 9.41 -13.82 -15.72
N THR A 254 10.04 -13.60 -14.57
CA THR A 254 11.43 -13.94 -14.30
C THR A 254 11.48 -14.97 -13.20
N VAL A 255 12.01 -16.16 -13.49
CA VAL A 255 12.23 -17.21 -12.51
C VAL A 255 13.72 -17.28 -12.17
N TYR A 256 14.05 -17.21 -10.89
CA TYR A 256 15.41 -17.27 -10.37
C TYR A 256 15.84 -18.72 -10.14
N PRO A 257 16.83 -19.27 -10.89
CA PRO A 257 17.25 -20.66 -10.74
C PRO A 257 17.79 -20.96 -9.36
N GLY A 258 17.28 -22.00 -8.71
CA GLY A 258 17.73 -22.48 -7.42
C GLY A 258 17.41 -21.57 -6.22
N VAL A 259 16.65 -20.48 -6.42
CA VAL A 259 16.19 -19.59 -5.35
C VAL A 259 14.91 -20.13 -4.74
N ASP A 260 14.81 -20.10 -3.41
CA ASP A 260 13.61 -20.44 -2.63
C ASP A 260 12.72 -19.18 -2.49
N HIS A 261 11.95 -19.04 -1.39
CA HIS A 261 10.94 -17.99 -1.15
C HIS A 261 11.53 -16.65 -0.71
N ASP A 262 12.66 -16.21 -1.27
CA ASP A 262 13.39 -15.02 -0.81
C ASP A 262 14.01 -14.13 -1.91
N GLY A 263 13.62 -14.31 -3.18
CA GLY A 263 14.16 -13.57 -4.33
C GLY A 263 13.85 -12.06 -4.40
N TRP A 264 13.28 -11.46 -3.36
CA TRP A 264 12.86 -10.05 -3.38
C TRP A 264 13.98 -9.03 -3.16
N ASN A 265 15.00 -9.35 -2.34
CA ASN A 265 16.06 -8.37 -2.07
C ASN A 265 16.87 -8.07 -3.32
N GLU A 266 17.34 -9.10 -4.03
CA GLU A 266 18.09 -8.96 -5.28
C GLU A 266 17.25 -8.36 -6.43
N THR A 267 15.93 -8.49 -6.37
CA THR A 267 15.03 -7.81 -7.31
C THR A 267 14.96 -6.32 -7.02
N TYR A 268 14.74 -5.92 -5.75
CA TYR A 268 14.56 -4.52 -5.38
C TYR A 268 15.87 -3.72 -5.35
N ASP A 269 17.01 -4.34 -4.98
CA ASP A 269 18.32 -3.68 -5.00
C ASP A 269 18.97 -3.69 -6.39
N LEU A 270 18.30 -4.33 -7.37
CA LEU A 270 18.72 -4.48 -8.78
C LEU A 270 19.96 -5.34 -8.97
N SER A 271 20.45 -6.05 -7.94
CA SER A 271 21.64 -6.91 -8.06
C SER A 271 21.39 -8.12 -8.98
N ALA A 272 20.12 -8.51 -9.17
CA ALA A 272 19.72 -9.49 -10.18
C ALA A 272 19.78 -8.98 -11.64
N GLY A 273 20.10 -7.69 -11.86
CA GLY A 273 20.31 -7.09 -13.18
C GLY A 273 19.02 -6.65 -13.90
N HIS A 274 17.90 -6.58 -13.20
CA HIS A 274 16.60 -6.14 -13.72
C HIS A 274 16.23 -4.78 -13.18
N ASP A 275 16.23 -3.74 -14.03
CA ASP A 275 15.84 -2.38 -13.60
C ASP A 275 14.31 -2.25 -13.59
N ILE A 276 13.71 -2.74 -12.51
CA ILE A 276 12.25 -2.70 -12.30
C ILE A 276 11.71 -1.27 -12.17
N TYR A 277 12.52 -0.34 -11.65
CA TYR A 277 12.08 1.05 -11.46
C TYR A 277 12.04 1.81 -12.79
N ALA A 278 13.05 1.65 -13.65
CA ALA A 278 13.01 2.21 -14.98
C ALA A 278 11.89 1.57 -15.83
N TRP A 279 11.63 0.27 -15.64
CA TRP A 279 10.53 -0.40 -16.30
C TRP A 279 9.17 0.16 -15.85
N LEU A 280 8.93 0.32 -14.54
CA LEU A 280 7.70 0.94 -14.02
C LEU A 280 7.51 2.34 -14.61
N LEU A 281 8.54 3.21 -14.53
CA LEU A 281 8.48 4.58 -15.04
C LEU A 281 8.26 4.68 -16.56
N GLY A 282 8.49 3.59 -17.29
CA GLY A 282 8.19 3.47 -18.73
C GLY A 282 6.71 3.28 -19.04
N HIS A 283 5.86 3.07 -18.04
CA HIS A 283 4.43 2.83 -18.20
C HIS A 283 3.59 3.93 -17.57
N GLU A 284 2.50 4.30 -18.21
CA GLU A 284 1.52 5.24 -17.71
C GLU A 284 0.11 4.66 -17.91
N HIS A 285 -0.73 4.85 -16.89
CA HIS A 285 -2.16 4.55 -17.00
C HIS A 285 -2.82 5.51 -18.00
N ARG A 286 -3.70 4.98 -18.85
CA ARG A 286 -4.31 5.73 -19.97
C ARG A 286 -5.71 6.24 -19.64
#